data_1123d3ffbcea0406ebbf1b61b3d9741b
#
_entry.id   1123d3ffbcea0406ebbf1b61b3d9741b
#
_cell.length_a   1.000
_cell.length_b   1.000
_cell.length_c   1.000
_cell.angle_alpha   90.00
_cell.angle_beta   90.00
_cell.angle_gamma   90.00
#
_symmetry.space_group_name_H-M   'P 1'
#
loop_
_entity.id
_entity.type
_entity.pdbx_description
1 polymer ?
#
loop_
_entity_poly.entity_id
_entity_poly.type
_entity_poly.pdbx_seq_one_letter_code
_entity_poly.pdbx_strand_id
1 'polypeptide(L)'
;MADFPTIKKVDIEKLIPYARNSRTHSAEQVDQIAASIKEFGFLNPIIIDGENGIIAGHGRVMASKKLGVKELPCVDASHLSETQKRAYIIADNKLALNAGWDEEMLRVEFDELSDANFDLELTGFSLDEIEALTPEELVEGLTDEDEVPDAPETPVTVLGDVWKLGDHRVMCGDSTSIDSVEQLCDGQLVDMWLTDPPYNVAYEGK
;
A
#
# COMPACT_ATOMS: atom_id res chain seq x y z
N MET A 1 17.03 -5.96 -41.46
CA MET A 1 15.82 -5.47 -40.74
C MET A 1 15.58 -6.42 -39.60
N ALA A 2 15.32 -5.93 -38.40
CA ALA A 2 14.91 -6.79 -37.28
C ALA A 2 13.55 -7.40 -37.66
N ASP A 3 13.49 -8.72 -37.76
CA ASP A 3 12.25 -9.43 -38.01
C ASP A 3 11.45 -9.43 -36.71
N PHE A 4 10.31 -8.76 -36.70
CA PHE A 4 9.48 -8.70 -35.49
C PHE A 4 8.66 -9.99 -35.39
N PRO A 5 8.67 -10.63 -34.18
CA PRO A 5 7.92 -11.86 -33.99
C PRO A 5 6.41 -11.60 -34.09
N THR A 6 5.68 -12.53 -34.71
CA THR A 6 4.22 -12.46 -34.82
C THR A 6 3.54 -12.98 -33.54
N ILE A 7 2.39 -12.39 -33.22
CA ILE A 7 1.54 -12.86 -32.09
C ILE A 7 0.61 -13.96 -32.67
N LYS A 8 0.59 -15.12 -31.99
CA LYS A 8 -0.34 -16.23 -32.29
C LYS A 8 -1.18 -16.55 -31.03
N LYS A 9 -2.41 -17.01 -31.21
CA LYS A 9 -3.23 -17.54 -30.13
C LYS A 9 -2.85 -19.00 -29.88
N VAL A 10 -2.63 -19.33 -28.60
CA VAL A 10 -2.29 -20.68 -28.15
C VAL A 10 -3.25 -21.09 -27.03
N ASP A 11 -3.77 -22.31 -27.12
CA ASP A 11 -4.59 -22.92 -26.07
C ASP A 11 -3.78 -22.99 -24.77
N ILE A 12 -4.35 -22.47 -23.69
CA ILE A 12 -3.69 -22.36 -22.40
C ILE A 12 -3.25 -23.73 -21.83
N GLU A 13 -3.97 -24.79 -22.17
CA GLU A 13 -3.64 -26.14 -21.72
C GLU A 13 -2.43 -26.75 -22.47
N LYS A 14 -2.05 -26.17 -23.60
CA LYS A 14 -0.87 -26.57 -24.39
C LYS A 14 0.40 -25.86 -23.93
N LEU A 15 0.29 -24.85 -23.07
CA LEU A 15 1.43 -24.11 -22.56
C LEU A 15 2.16 -24.93 -21.49
N ILE A 16 3.46 -25.12 -21.67
CA ILE A 16 4.30 -25.94 -20.81
C ILE A 16 5.13 -25.04 -19.90
N PRO A 17 4.89 -25.05 -18.57
CA PRO A 17 5.69 -24.27 -17.65
C PRO A 17 7.15 -24.70 -17.65
N TYR A 18 8.06 -23.73 -17.58
CA TYR A 18 9.49 -24.03 -17.47
C TYR A 18 9.82 -24.60 -16.09
N ALA A 19 10.30 -25.86 -16.06
CA ALA A 19 10.54 -26.60 -14.81
C ALA A 19 11.59 -25.96 -13.86
N ARG A 20 12.50 -25.14 -14.40
CA ARG A 20 13.54 -24.45 -13.64
C ARG A 20 13.24 -22.95 -13.50
N ASN A 21 11.97 -22.57 -13.50
CA ASN A 21 11.60 -21.18 -13.25
C ASN A 21 12.01 -20.79 -11.83
N SER A 22 12.97 -19.87 -11.71
CA SER A 22 13.45 -19.37 -10.42
C SER A 22 12.54 -18.31 -9.81
N ARG A 23 11.58 -17.77 -10.57
CA ARG A 23 10.62 -16.79 -10.04
C ARG A 23 9.39 -17.51 -9.50
N THR A 24 9.10 -17.27 -8.24
CA THR A 24 7.88 -17.74 -7.56
C THR A 24 6.79 -16.67 -7.64
N HIS A 25 5.56 -17.13 -7.63
CA HIS A 25 4.38 -16.23 -7.58
C HIS A 25 3.52 -16.64 -6.39
N SER A 26 3.23 -15.71 -5.47
CA SER A 26 2.27 -15.93 -4.40
C SER A 26 0.84 -15.95 -4.94
N ALA A 27 -0.09 -16.46 -4.15
CA ALA A 27 -1.52 -16.47 -4.52
C ALA A 27 -2.03 -15.03 -4.69
N GLU A 28 -1.62 -14.13 -3.81
CA GLU A 28 -1.96 -12.70 -3.83
C GLU A 28 -1.47 -12.04 -5.12
N GLN A 29 -0.21 -12.30 -5.51
CA GLN A 29 0.33 -11.75 -6.75
C GLN A 29 -0.42 -12.27 -7.99
N VAL A 30 -0.83 -13.54 -7.99
CA VAL A 30 -1.64 -14.10 -9.08
C VAL A 30 -3.00 -13.42 -9.13
N ASP A 31 -3.59 -13.07 -7.98
CA ASP A 31 -4.85 -12.35 -7.89
C ASP A 31 -4.74 -10.92 -8.39
N GLN A 32 -3.69 -10.20 -8.03
CA GLN A 32 -3.41 -8.87 -8.58
C GLN A 32 -3.27 -8.90 -10.11
N ILE A 33 -2.51 -9.87 -10.65
CA ILE A 33 -2.37 -10.03 -12.10
C ILE A 33 -3.74 -10.36 -12.75
N ALA A 34 -4.56 -11.18 -12.11
CA ALA A 34 -5.89 -11.51 -12.61
C ALA A 34 -6.82 -10.30 -12.62
N ALA A 35 -6.80 -9.48 -11.57
CA ALA A 35 -7.55 -8.23 -11.48
C ALA A 35 -7.12 -7.25 -12.59
N SER A 36 -5.81 -7.07 -12.76
CA SER A 36 -5.24 -6.25 -13.84
C SER A 36 -5.65 -6.74 -15.24
N ILE A 37 -5.62 -8.04 -15.49
CA ILE A 37 -6.07 -8.61 -16.79
C ILE A 37 -7.57 -8.38 -17.00
N LYS A 38 -8.37 -8.46 -15.94
CA LYS A 38 -9.82 -8.23 -16.02
C LYS A 38 -10.15 -6.77 -16.34
N GLU A 39 -9.41 -5.83 -15.77
CA GLU A 39 -9.63 -4.39 -15.95
C GLU A 39 -9.09 -3.91 -17.29
N PHE A 40 -7.82 -4.16 -17.56
CA PHE A 40 -7.12 -3.60 -18.72
C PHE A 40 -7.12 -4.52 -19.94
N GLY A 41 -7.55 -5.76 -19.79
CA GLY A 41 -7.39 -6.80 -20.82
C GLY A 41 -6.00 -7.43 -20.82
N PHE A 42 -5.80 -8.41 -21.74
CA PHE A 42 -4.55 -9.12 -21.87
C PHE A 42 -3.59 -8.38 -22.84
N LEU A 43 -2.90 -7.36 -22.35
CA LEU A 43 -2.08 -6.45 -23.15
C LEU A 43 -0.65 -6.95 -23.39
N ASN A 44 -0.10 -7.78 -22.51
CA ASN A 44 1.29 -8.21 -22.56
C ASN A 44 1.39 -9.71 -22.87
N PRO A 45 1.76 -10.12 -24.13
CA PRO A 45 1.70 -11.50 -24.55
C PRO A 45 2.66 -12.42 -23.79
N ILE A 46 2.40 -13.73 -23.83
CA ILE A 46 3.29 -14.76 -23.30
C ILE A 46 4.41 -15.01 -24.32
N ILE A 47 5.64 -15.17 -23.87
CA ILE A 47 6.76 -15.56 -24.72
C ILE A 47 6.95 -17.06 -24.60
N ILE A 48 6.93 -17.76 -25.74
CA ILE A 48 7.05 -19.21 -25.80
C ILE A 48 8.15 -19.64 -26.77
N ASP A 49 8.64 -20.84 -26.60
CA ASP A 49 9.50 -21.49 -27.59
C ASP A 49 8.67 -22.23 -28.67
N GLY A 50 9.36 -22.89 -29.60
CA GLY A 50 8.70 -23.63 -30.70
C GLY A 50 7.85 -24.83 -30.27
N GLU A 51 7.99 -25.30 -29.01
CA GLU A 51 7.28 -26.44 -28.43
C GLU A 51 6.22 -25.99 -27.36
N ASN A 52 5.85 -24.71 -27.34
CA ASN A 52 4.97 -24.08 -26.38
C ASN A 52 5.53 -24.02 -24.93
N GLY A 53 6.83 -24.20 -24.73
CA GLY A 53 7.49 -23.98 -23.47
C GLY A 53 7.45 -22.50 -23.11
N ILE A 54 6.99 -22.16 -21.90
CA ILE A 54 6.88 -20.78 -21.44
C ILE A 54 8.28 -20.25 -21.12
N ILE A 55 8.69 -19.19 -21.81
CA ILE A 55 9.93 -18.44 -21.56
C ILE A 55 9.65 -17.28 -20.61
N ALA A 56 8.58 -16.50 -20.85
CA ALA A 56 8.17 -15.40 -20.00
C ALA A 56 6.64 -15.31 -19.86
N GLY A 57 6.16 -14.87 -18.68
CA GLY A 57 4.75 -14.66 -18.40
C GLY A 57 4.06 -15.77 -17.60
N HIS A 58 4.79 -16.58 -16.83
CA HIS A 58 4.23 -17.65 -16.00
C HIS A 58 3.09 -17.16 -15.08
N GLY A 59 3.26 -16.02 -14.39
CA GLY A 59 2.23 -15.43 -13.53
C GLY A 59 0.95 -15.08 -14.32
N ARG A 60 1.10 -14.54 -15.54
CA ARG A 60 -0.05 -14.23 -16.43
C ARG A 60 -0.79 -15.49 -16.88
N VAL A 61 -0.07 -16.59 -17.13
CA VAL A 61 -0.70 -17.89 -17.44
C VAL A 61 -1.49 -18.41 -16.23
N MET A 62 -0.93 -18.32 -15.01
CA MET A 62 -1.61 -18.73 -13.78
C MET A 62 -2.88 -17.89 -13.55
N ALA A 63 -2.78 -16.57 -13.65
CA ALA A 63 -3.91 -15.65 -13.54
C ALA A 63 -5.00 -15.92 -14.59
N SER A 64 -4.60 -16.16 -15.85
CA SER A 64 -5.54 -16.48 -16.93
C SER A 64 -6.25 -17.81 -16.74
N LYS A 65 -5.58 -18.82 -16.18
CA LYS A 65 -6.23 -20.08 -15.78
C LYS A 65 -7.30 -19.84 -14.72
N LYS A 66 -7.00 -19.01 -13.72
CA LYS A 66 -7.96 -18.63 -12.68
C LYS A 66 -9.17 -17.89 -13.25
N LEU A 67 -8.97 -17.06 -14.27
CA LEU A 67 -10.04 -16.36 -15.00
C LEU A 67 -10.80 -17.24 -15.99
N GLY A 68 -10.40 -18.50 -16.22
CA GLY A 68 -11.03 -19.42 -17.17
C GLY A 68 -10.80 -19.08 -18.64
N VAL A 69 -9.75 -18.30 -18.94
CA VAL A 69 -9.36 -17.96 -20.30
C VAL A 69 -8.85 -19.21 -21.03
N LYS A 70 -9.30 -19.43 -22.26
CA LYS A 70 -8.98 -20.65 -23.02
C LYS A 70 -7.78 -20.52 -23.94
N GLU A 71 -7.57 -19.34 -24.51
CA GLU A 71 -6.47 -19.06 -25.44
C GLU A 71 -5.75 -17.79 -25.02
N LEU A 72 -4.43 -17.78 -25.15
CA LEU A 72 -3.59 -16.62 -24.84
C LEU A 72 -2.80 -16.14 -26.04
N PRO A 73 -2.61 -14.81 -26.19
CA PRO A 73 -1.70 -14.27 -27.18
C PRO A 73 -0.26 -14.62 -26.80
N CYS A 74 0.45 -15.27 -27.70
CA CYS A 74 1.81 -15.73 -27.50
C CYS A 74 2.73 -15.21 -28.60
N VAL A 75 3.94 -14.86 -28.22
CA VAL A 75 5.04 -14.53 -29.14
C VAL A 75 5.97 -15.72 -29.23
N ASP A 76 6.25 -16.16 -30.43
CA ASP A 76 7.14 -17.30 -30.69
C ASP A 76 8.59 -16.83 -30.72
N ALA A 77 9.40 -17.33 -29.79
CA ALA A 77 10.83 -17.10 -29.70
C ALA A 77 11.65 -18.37 -30.04
N SER A 78 11.17 -19.21 -30.95
CA SER A 78 11.82 -20.46 -31.38
C SER A 78 13.21 -20.26 -32.00
N HIS A 79 13.53 -19.04 -32.43
CA HIS A 79 14.86 -18.68 -32.94
C HIS A 79 15.96 -18.65 -31.85
N LEU A 80 15.59 -18.64 -30.57
CA LEU A 80 16.55 -18.62 -29.46
C LEU A 80 17.12 -20.03 -29.24
N SER A 81 18.45 -20.12 -29.09
CA SER A 81 19.11 -21.33 -28.60
C SER A 81 18.73 -21.61 -27.14
N GLU A 82 18.92 -22.85 -26.68
CA GLU A 82 18.63 -23.23 -25.28
C GLU A 82 19.38 -22.36 -24.26
N THR A 83 20.63 -21.99 -24.56
CA THR A 83 21.39 -21.07 -23.70
C THR A 83 20.79 -19.67 -23.66
N GLN A 84 20.37 -19.15 -24.81
CA GLN A 84 19.70 -17.84 -24.90
C GLN A 84 18.35 -17.84 -24.18
N LYS A 85 17.53 -18.89 -24.32
CA LYS A 85 16.26 -19.03 -23.59
C LYS A 85 16.49 -18.93 -22.07
N ARG A 86 17.44 -19.70 -21.54
CA ARG A 86 17.79 -19.70 -20.12
C ARG A 86 18.28 -18.35 -19.63
N ALA A 87 19.14 -17.70 -20.40
CA ALA A 87 19.63 -16.37 -20.08
C ALA A 87 18.50 -15.33 -20.12
N TYR A 88 17.61 -15.41 -21.12
CA TYR A 88 16.49 -14.51 -21.26
C TYR A 88 15.47 -14.64 -20.10
N ILE A 89 15.15 -15.86 -19.67
CA ILE A 89 14.27 -16.10 -18.49
C ILE A 89 14.79 -15.35 -17.26
N ILE A 90 16.10 -15.34 -17.03
CA ILE A 90 16.71 -14.63 -15.91
C ILE A 90 16.68 -13.10 -16.17
N ALA A 91 17.07 -12.67 -17.36
CA ALA A 91 17.18 -11.26 -17.73
C ALA A 91 15.82 -10.55 -17.68
N ASP A 92 14.76 -11.14 -18.23
CA ASP A 92 13.40 -10.60 -18.26
C ASP A 92 12.91 -10.29 -16.83
N ASN A 93 13.14 -11.21 -15.90
CA ASN A 93 12.77 -11.02 -14.51
C ASN A 93 13.67 -10.00 -13.78
N LYS A 94 14.98 -10.00 -14.05
CA LYS A 94 15.92 -9.14 -13.31
C LYS A 94 15.88 -7.69 -13.79
N LEU A 95 15.77 -7.46 -15.09
CA LEU A 95 15.75 -6.12 -15.67
C LEU A 95 14.56 -5.30 -15.18
N ALA A 96 13.39 -5.92 -15.01
CA ALA A 96 12.22 -5.27 -14.44
C ALA A 96 12.46 -4.78 -13.00
N LEU A 97 13.27 -5.52 -12.20
CA LEU A 97 13.59 -5.15 -10.83
C LEU A 97 14.70 -4.08 -10.72
N ASN A 98 15.40 -3.78 -11.80
CA ASN A 98 16.46 -2.76 -11.80
C ASN A 98 15.91 -1.34 -12.05
N ALA A 99 14.68 -1.22 -12.52
CA ALA A 99 13.99 0.05 -12.63
C ALA A 99 13.52 0.52 -11.26
N GLY A 100 13.51 1.82 -11.06
CA GLY A 100 12.89 2.49 -9.91
C GLY A 100 11.71 3.33 -10.37
N TRP A 101 11.11 4.03 -9.44
CA TRP A 101 10.04 5.00 -9.66
C TRP A 101 10.56 6.41 -9.42
N ASP A 102 10.07 7.35 -10.19
CA ASP A 102 10.10 8.77 -9.85
C ASP A 102 8.90 9.01 -8.92
N GLU A 103 9.18 9.10 -7.62
CA GLU A 103 8.12 9.14 -6.60
C GLU A 103 7.26 10.40 -6.70
N GLU A 104 7.83 11.53 -7.13
CA GLU A 104 7.08 12.78 -7.31
C GLU A 104 6.08 12.65 -8.47
N MET A 105 6.52 12.13 -9.61
CA MET A 105 5.64 11.89 -10.75
C MET A 105 4.61 10.83 -10.45
N LEU A 106 4.99 9.75 -9.74
CA LEU A 106 4.08 8.66 -9.37
C LEU A 106 2.96 9.16 -8.44
N ARG A 107 3.27 10.07 -7.51
CA ARG A 107 2.28 10.69 -6.63
C ARG A 107 1.26 11.47 -7.45
N VAL A 108 1.71 12.31 -8.40
CA VAL A 108 0.80 13.09 -9.27
C VAL A 108 -0.16 12.16 -10.02
N GLU A 109 0.34 11.04 -10.58
CA GLU A 109 -0.49 10.06 -11.27
C GLU A 109 -1.51 9.39 -10.32
N PHE A 110 -1.11 9.08 -9.08
CA PHE A 110 -2.03 8.51 -8.09
C PHE A 110 -3.11 9.49 -7.66
N ASP A 111 -2.78 10.77 -7.47
CA ASP A 111 -3.74 11.81 -7.15
C ASP A 111 -4.79 11.95 -8.27
N GLU A 112 -4.35 12.02 -9.53
CA GLU A 112 -5.25 12.12 -10.70
C GLU A 112 -6.14 10.87 -10.86
N LEU A 113 -5.59 9.67 -10.62
CA LEU A 113 -6.36 8.41 -10.66
C LEU A 113 -7.39 8.35 -9.52
N SER A 114 -7.01 8.79 -8.32
CA SER A 114 -7.90 8.88 -7.16
C SER A 114 -9.04 9.85 -7.39
N ASP A 115 -8.78 11.02 -7.96
CA ASP A 115 -9.79 12.01 -8.34
C ASP A 115 -10.77 11.45 -9.39
N ALA A 116 -10.29 10.56 -10.24
CA ALA A 116 -11.10 9.82 -11.19
C ALA A 116 -11.89 8.65 -10.56
N ASN A 117 -11.76 8.42 -9.24
CA ASN A 117 -12.31 7.27 -8.50
C ASN A 117 -11.84 5.92 -9.07
N PHE A 118 -10.59 5.86 -9.55
CA PHE A 118 -9.98 4.62 -9.99
C PHE A 118 -9.42 3.83 -8.80
N ASP A 119 -9.56 2.50 -8.85
CA ASP A 119 -9.02 1.61 -7.83
C ASP A 119 -7.49 1.47 -7.98
N LEU A 120 -6.74 2.15 -7.10
CA LEU A 120 -5.28 2.20 -7.17
C LEU A 120 -4.60 0.85 -6.90
N GLU A 121 -5.24 -0.08 -6.19
CA GLU A 121 -4.68 -1.43 -5.97
C GLU A 121 -4.51 -2.21 -7.30
N LEU A 122 -5.26 -1.84 -8.35
CA LEU A 122 -5.13 -2.41 -9.70
C LEU A 122 -3.81 -2.04 -10.38
N THR A 123 -3.10 -1.03 -9.89
CA THR A 123 -1.75 -0.67 -10.34
C THR A 123 -0.68 -1.66 -9.85
N GLY A 124 -1.00 -2.45 -8.83
CA GLY A 124 -0.13 -3.44 -8.21
C GLY A 124 0.61 -2.94 -6.96
N PHE A 125 0.41 -1.69 -6.57
CA PHE A 125 0.85 -1.17 -5.28
C PHE A 125 -0.10 -1.63 -4.16
N SER A 126 0.44 -1.88 -2.98
CA SER A 126 -0.35 -2.12 -1.78
C SER A 126 -0.88 -0.80 -1.21
N LEU A 127 -1.91 -0.88 -0.36
CA LEU A 127 -2.44 0.31 0.33
C LEU A 127 -1.35 1.04 1.14
N ASP A 128 -0.49 0.31 1.85
CA ASP A 128 0.60 0.88 2.63
C ASP A 128 1.61 1.64 1.75
N GLU A 129 1.92 1.12 0.54
CA GLU A 129 2.80 1.78 -0.42
C GLU A 129 2.13 3.04 -1.01
N ILE A 130 0.83 3.00 -1.27
CA ILE A 130 0.06 4.14 -1.76
C ILE A 130 0.01 5.24 -0.69
N GLU A 131 -0.33 4.91 0.55
CA GLU A 131 -0.34 5.86 1.68
C GLU A 131 1.04 6.49 1.92
N ALA A 132 2.13 5.72 1.77
CA ALA A 132 3.48 6.25 1.90
C ALA A 132 3.87 7.24 0.79
N LEU A 133 3.31 7.07 -0.41
CA LEU A 133 3.56 7.93 -1.57
C LEU A 133 2.62 9.16 -1.60
N THR A 134 1.43 9.03 -1.04
CA THR A 134 0.43 10.10 -0.95
C THR A 134 0.15 10.45 0.53
N PRO A 135 1.15 10.90 1.30
CA PRO A 135 0.91 11.29 2.67
C PRO A 135 -0.16 12.38 2.67
N GLU A 136 -1.17 12.23 3.55
CA GLU A 136 -2.11 13.32 3.80
C GLU A 136 -1.28 14.58 4.07
N GLU A 137 -1.50 15.65 3.30
CA GLU A 137 -0.94 16.94 3.64
C GLU A 137 -1.41 17.23 5.07
N LEU A 138 -0.45 17.26 6.00
CA LEU A 138 -0.72 17.77 7.33
C LEU A 138 -1.24 19.20 7.11
N VAL A 139 -2.55 19.34 7.12
CA VAL A 139 -3.17 20.67 7.15
C VAL A 139 -2.63 21.30 8.41
N GLU A 140 -1.70 22.25 8.27
CA GLU A 140 -1.20 23.03 9.40
C GLU A 140 -2.44 23.49 10.19
N GLY A 141 -2.46 23.14 11.47
CA GLY A 141 -3.53 23.57 12.34
C GLY A 141 -3.72 25.09 12.21
N LEU A 142 -4.95 25.55 12.28
CA LEU A 142 -5.30 26.98 12.20
C LEU A 142 -4.68 27.83 13.32
N THR A 143 -3.95 27.19 14.25
CA THR A 143 -3.27 27.81 15.40
C THR A 143 -1.78 27.55 15.30
N ASP A 144 -0.97 28.58 15.53
CA ASP A 144 0.48 28.43 15.73
C ASP A 144 0.70 27.54 16.96
N GLU A 145 1.40 26.40 16.79
CA GLU A 145 1.64 25.44 17.86
C GLU A 145 2.45 26.05 19.01
N ASP A 146 3.24 27.07 18.74
CA ASP A 146 4.09 27.78 19.71
C ASP A 146 3.39 29.02 20.31
N GLU A 147 2.21 29.43 19.83
CA GLU A 147 1.46 30.56 20.37
C GLU A 147 0.67 30.13 21.59
N VAL A 148 1.28 30.26 22.75
CA VAL A 148 0.60 30.07 24.05
C VAL A 148 -0.08 31.38 24.43
N PRO A 149 -1.44 31.46 24.43
CA PRO A 149 -2.14 32.66 24.85
C PRO A 149 -1.82 32.99 26.31
N ASP A 150 -1.64 34.27 26.62
CA ASP A 150 -1.42 34.75 27.98
C ASP A 150 -2.52 34.25 28.91
N ALA A 151 -2.13 33.77 30.09
CA ALA A 151 -3.10 33.35 31.08
C ALA A 151 -3.96 34.56 31.51
N PRO A 152 -5.30 34.43 31.62
CA PRO A 152 -6.16 35.51 32.05
C PRO A 152 -5.79 35.97 33.45
N GLU A 153 -5.79 37.31 33.69
CA GLU A 153 -5.48 37.92 35.00
C GLU A 153 -6.37 37.37 36.11
N THR A 154 -7.60 36.99 35.79
CA THR A 154 -8.54 36.36 36.73
C THR A 154 -8.90 35.00 36.19
N PRO A 155 -8.55 33.89 36.89
CA PRO A 155 -8.89 32.53 36.45
C PRO A 155 -10.41 32.37 36.35
N VAL A 156 -10.88 31.83 35.24
CA VAL A 156 -12.28 31.45 35.04
C VAL A 156 -12.57 30.10 35.69
N THR A 157 -11.59 29.21 35.69
CA THR A 157 -11.70 27.86 36.26
C THR A 157 -11.10 27.82 37.66
N VAL A 158 -11.80 27.21 38.57
CA VAL A 158 -11.33 26.99 39.96
C VAL A 158 -11.18 25.50 40.25
N LEU A 159 -10.44 25.18 41.30
CA LEU A 159 -10.23 23.80 41.71
C LEU A 159 -11.57 23.09 42.00
N GLY A 160 -11.77 21.94 41.36
CA GLY A 160 -13.00 21.16 41.44
C GLY A 160 -13.95 21.35 40.25
N ASP A 161 -13.73 22.36 39.42
CA ASP A 161 -14.58 22.57 38.22
C ASP A 161 -14.43 21.47 37.20
N VAL A 162 -15.56 21.01 36.65
CA VAL A 162 -15.63 20.06 35.54
C VAL A 162 -16.31 20.74 34.38
N TRP A 163 -15.59 20.86 33.26
CA TRP A 163 -16.09 21.42 32.03
C TRP A 163 -16.52 20.30 31.08
N LYS A 164 -17.67 20.47 30.46
CA LYS A 164 -18.16 19.55 29.42
C LYS A 164 -17.97 20.15 28.04
N LEU A 165 -17.18 19.45 27.19
CA LEU A 165 -16.81 19.84 25.81
C LEU A 165 -17.36 18.80 24.82
N GLY A 166 -18.64 18.93 24.47
CA GLY A 166 -19.33 17.87 23.72
C GLY A 166 -19.43 16.58 24.56
N ASP A 167 -18.81 15.52 24.09
CA ASP A 167 -18.76 14.22 24.78
C ASP A 167 -17.56 14.09 25.74
N HIS A 168 -16.66 15.07 25.74
CA HIS A 168 -15.45 15.07 26.54
C HIS A 168 -15.64 15.86 27.85
N ARG A 169 -14.86 15.54 28.88
CA ARG A 169 -14.85 16.24 30.19
C ARG A 169 -13.43 16.62 30.52
N VAL A 170 -13.26 17.84 31.04
CA VAL A 170 -11.98 18.35 31.54
C VAL A 170 -12.20 18.85 32.94
N MET A 171 -11.30 18.51 33.86
CA MET A 171 -11.41 18.90 35.28
C MET A 171 -10.15 19.64 35.72
N CYS A 172 -10.34 20.71 36.45
CA CYS A 172 -9.30 21.33 37.23
C CYS A 172 -9.22 20.64 38.60
N GLY A 173 -8.28 19.70 38.78
CA GLY A 173 -8.20 18.88 39.97
C GLY A 173 -6.84 18.21 40.14
N ASP A 174 -6.65 17.55 41.28
CA ASP A 174 -5.48 16.74 41.55
C ASP A 174 -5.65 15.35 40.95
N SER A 175 -4.85 15.00 39.92
CA SER A 175 -4.89 13.71 39.26
C SER A 175 -4.45 12.52 40.12
N THR A 176 -3.87 12.78 41.30
CA THR A 176 -3.51 11.76 42.30
C THR A 176 -4.66 11.49 43.29
N SER A 177 -5.70 12.33 43.29
CA SER A 177 -6.87 12.19 44.18
C SER A 177 -7.90 11.25 43.49
N ILE A 178 -8.24 10.17 44.20
CA ILE A 178 -9.26 9.21 43.73
C ILE A 178 -10.61 9.94 43.57
N ASP A 179 -10.98 10.82 44.49
CA ASP A 179 -12.26 11.54 44.44
C ASP A 179 -12.35 12.45 43.22
N SER A 180 -11.24 13.10 42.80
CA SER A 180 -11.18 13.91 41.59
C SER A 180 -11.34 13.05 40.33
N VAL A 181 -10.69 11.90 40.29
CA VAL A 181 -10.78 10.98 39.13
C VAL A 181 -12.19 10.39 39.05
N GLU A 182 -12.79 9.97 40.14
CA GLU A 182 -14.17 9.47 40.17
C GLU A 182 -15.17 10.54 39.69
N GLN A 183 -15.00 11.78 40.12
CA GLN A 183 -15.82 12.91 39.68
C GLN A 183 -15.66 13.17 38.16
N LEU A 184 -14.43 13.11 37.64
CA LEU A 184 -14.17 13.29 36.21
C LEU A 184 -14.82 12.17 35.37
N CYS A 185 -14.69 10.92 35.83
CA CYS A 185 -15.24 9.74 35.13
C CYS A 185 -16.77 9.64 35.21
N ASP A 186 -17.42 10.34 36.19
CA ASP A 186 -18.87 10.38 36.35
C ASP A 186 -19.52 8.97 36.44
N GLY A 187 -18.85 8.07 37.15
CA GLY A 187 -19.30 6.68 37.33
C GLY A 187 -19.07 5.76 36.13
N GLN A 188 -18.39 6.22 35.11
CA GLN A 188 -18.05 5.40 33.95
C GLN A 188 -16.69 4.73 34.13
N LEU A 189 -16.53 3.52 33.58
CA LEU A 189 -15.23 2.86 33.49
C LEU A 189 -14.48 3.38 32.27
N VAL A 190 -13.17 3.58 32.39
CA VAL A 190 -12.30 3.99 31.30
C VAL A 190 -11.62 2.78 30.69
N ASP A 191 -11.54 2.74 29.36
CA ASP A 191 -10.90 1.65 28.64
C ASP A 191 -9.38 1.79 28.59
N MET A 192 -8.88 3.03 28.70
CA MET A 192 -7.45 3.32 28.68
C MET A 192 -7.13 4.49 29.61
N TRP A 193 -6.00 4.39 30.28
CA TRP A 193 -5.43 5.45 31.13
C TRP A 193 -4.09 5.87 30.53
N LEU A 194 -3.99 7.14 30.12
CA LEU A 194 -2.73 7.74 29.68
C LEU A 194 -2.32 8.81 30.71
N THR A 195 -1.12 8.67 31.26
CA THR A 195 -0.61 9.58 32.27
C THR A 195 0.87 9.84 32.08
N ASP A 196 1.30 11.05 32.38
CA ASP A 196 2.71 11.45 32.45
C ASP A 196 3.06 11.78 33.93
N PRO A 197 3.47 10.76 34.74
CA PRO A 197 3.81 10.96 36.11
C PRO A 197 5.13 11.74 36.24
N PRO A 198 5.28 12.62 37.25
CA PRO A 198 6.52 13.35 37.50
C PRO A 198 7.67 12.37 37.74
N TYR A 199 8.75 12.53 37.02
CA TYR A 199 9.96 11.65 37.02
C TYR A 199 10.80 11.84 38.28
N ASN A 200 10.27 11.73 39.47
CA ASN A 200 10.99 11.77 40.74
C ASN A 200 12.14 12.81 40.82
N VAL A 201 12.02 13.91 40.09
CA VAL A 201 12.89 15.06 40.11
C VAL A 201 12.21 16.14 40.96
N ALA A 202 12.95 16.75 41.88
CA ALA A 202 12.46 17.90 42.65
C ALA A 202 12.19 19.04 41.65
N TYR A 203 10.94 19.15 41.20
CA TYR A 203 10.48 20.24 40.34
C TYR A 203 10.18 21.43 41.25
N GLU A 204 11.14 22.35 41.34
CA GLU A 204 10.86 23.67 41.94
C GLU A 204 10.19 24.48 40.82
N GLY A 205 8.86 24.40 40.75
CA GLY A 205 8.06 25.23 39.85
C GLY A 205 8.33 26.70 40.13
N LYS A 206 8.61 27.47 39.07
CA LYS A 206 8.59 28.94 39.12
C LYS A 206 7.16 29.42 38.98
#